data_e7322a2abb7bb5600f167ab90c62edaa
#
_entry.id   e7322a2abb7bb5600f167ab90c62edaa
#
_cell.length_a   1.000
_cell.length_b   1.000
_cell.length_c   1.000
_cell.angle_alpha   90.00
_cell.angle_beta   90.00
_cell.angle_gamma   90.00
#
_symmetry.space_group_name_H-M   'P 1'
#
loop_
_entity.id
_entity.type
_entity.pdbx_description
1 polymer ?
#
loop_
_entity_poly.entity_id
_entity_poly.type
_entity_poly.pdbx_seq_one_letter_code
_entity_poly.pdbx_strand_id
1 'polypeptide(L)'
;MDYRVEPPRRKVIPNWRYYNNTVNLGELTSYENVNLSDTDLYPIDDYITDWIDSKSVYRASDLISAAITNSQKNNSHVIEAAKFLLSKQDKINLVQQQTAEYILANHNNMQCDKDVLRLKNVAIEKLKSANETHNKIHALRIYAHAYPFNPIVYVDMARAYVTIGLKEKAEKLIRMALYLDPKNRFVARAAARFYIHIGDNERAADIVRKTGFSRFDPWLMASDISIAMMRGKRSGNIKKGQQMIFSSSYTPFSISELASALGTVEMEYGTRKKSRDLFNQSLVAPNDNSLAQAEWAMISARIPITIQSGLDVKCSHESKVYKSLELQDARESIHHAIDWICDMPFSLKPVLVGYEISTSLLRDYDLSSNILGVGLKSHPNDPWMLNNRAYVNARNNNLKEAEKDMERLEHCNKELSESMSVCKEATHGLIAYRHKDREMGRKMYEQAILHASSMKENSEEVKIKAQINMLREELIFSNYQNSSALMELEQLVIPTEKIELVNLRNEVFDEMKKK
;
A
#
# COMPACT_ATOMS: atom_id res chain seq x y z
N MET A 1 -0.09 -24.17 17.28
CA MET A 1 -1.34 -23.57 16.75
C MET A 1 -1.00 -23.02 15.38
N ASP A 2 -1.59 -23.58 14.32
CA ASP A 2 -1.33 -23.12 12.96
C ASP A 2 -2.16 -21.86 12.68
N TYR A 3 -1.55 -20.70 12.79
CA TYR A 3 -2.16 -19.45 12.40
C TYR A 3 -1.80 -19.14 10.94
N ARG A 4 -2.78 -19.15 10.05
CA ARG A 4 -2.59 -18.65 8.69
C ARG A 4 -3.44 -17.42 8.50
N VAL A 5 -2.82 -16.25 8.66
CA VAL A 5 -3.36 -15.01 8.08
C VAL A 5 -3.14 -15.11 6.58
N GLU A 6 -4.22 -15.32 5.81
CA GLU A 6 -4.11 -15.32 4.36
C GLU A 6 -3.83 -13.90 3.86
N PRO A 7 -2.69 -13.67 3.20
CA PRO A 7 -2.42 -12.34 2.68
C PRO A 7 -3.45 -11.99 1.60
N PRO A 8 -4.03 -10.77 1.62
CA PRO A 8 -5.04 -10.35 0.67
C PRO A 8 -4.51 -10.40 -0.77
N ARG A 9 -5.41 -10.65 -1.75
CA ARG A 9 -5.04 -10.73 -3.18
C ARG A 9 -4.15 -9.59 -3.60
N ARG A 10 -3.05 -9.92 -4.26
CA ARG A 10 -2.00 -8.97 -4.64
C ARG A 10 -1.84 -8.86 -6.16
N LYS A 11 -1.61 -7.64 -6.63
CA LYS A 11 -1.16 -7.30 -7.99
C LYS A 11 0.05 -6.39 -7.88
N VAL A 12 0.90 -6.39 -8.89
CA VAL A 12 2.05 -5.49 -8.97
C VAL A 12 1.56 -4.10 -9.38
N ILE A 13 1.02 -3.36 -8.42
CA ILE A 13 0.62 -1.96 -8.62
C ILE A 13 1.78 -1.05 -8.24
N PRO A 14 1.93 0.12 -8.90
CA PRO A 14 3.00 1.05 -8.56
C PRO A 14 3.00 1.41 -7.09
N ASN A 15 4.16 1.38 -6.45
CA ASN A 15 4.35 2.01 -5.16
C ASN A 15 4.34 3.53 -5.32
N TRP A 16 3.97 4.25 -4.27
CA TRP A 16 3.96 5.70 -4.29
C TRP A 16 4.60 6.22 -3.01
N ARG A 17 5.91 6.35 -3.06
CA ARG A 17 6.72 6.95 -2.00
C ARG A 17 7.04 8.40 -2.35
N TYR A 18 7.46 9.16 -1.36
CA TYR A 18 8.01 10.48 -1.63
C TYR A 18 9.27 10.35 -2.47
N TYR A 19 9.42 11.19 -3.46
CA TYR A 19 10.58 11.13 -4.35
C TYR A 19 11.92 11.22 -3.61
N ASN A 20 11.96 12.00 -2.55
CA ASN A 20 13.15 12.19 -1.73
C ASN A 20 13.16 11.34 -0.46
N ASN A 21 12.26 10.38 -0.31
CA ASN A 21 12.07 9.62 0.92
C ASN A 21 12.61 8.20 0.82
N THR A 22 13.80 8.09 0.29
CA THR A 22 14.59 6.89 0.36
C THR A 22 15.33 6.76 1.66
N VAL A 23 15.18 7.73 2.54
CA VAL A 23 16.01 7.87 3.69
C VAL A 23 15.18 7.70 4.92
N ASN A 24 15.62 6.82 5.78
CA ASN A 24 15.21 6.81 7.16
C ASN A 24 15.49 8.20 7.74
N LEU A 25 14.45 8.97 8.02
CA LEU A 25 14.54 10.39 8.42
C LEU A 25 15.42 10.61 9.67
N GLY A 26 15.71 9.54 10.44
CA GLY A 26 16.61 9.55 11.57
C GLY A 26 18.10 9.54 11.20
N GLU A 27 18.47 9.17 9.97
CA GLU A 27 19.85 9.01 9.52
C GLU A 27 20.37 10.18 8.66
N LEU A 28 19.53 11.18 8.38
CA LEU A 28 19.91 12.35 7.59
C LEU A 28 20.74 13.35 8.41
N THR A 29 21.87 12.92 8.91
CA THR A 29 22.86 13.84 9.50
C THR A 29 23.87 14.34 8.47
N SER A 30 23.99 13.70 7.31
CA SER A 30 24.83 14.16 6.19
C SER A 30 24.27 13.70 4.84
N TYR A 31 24.45 14.53 3.81
CA TYR A 31 24.04 14.27 2.43
C TYR A 31 24.81 13.16 1.75
N GLU A 32 26.00 12.88 2.22
CA GLU A 32 26.89 11.89 1.65
C GLU A 32 26.37 10.45 1.80
N ASN A 33 25.42 10.24 2.73
CA ASN A 33 24.85 8.93 3.04
C ASN A 33 23.42 8.74 2.50
N VAL A 34 22.92 9.67 1.69
CA VAL A 34 21.58 9.55 1.09
C VAL A 34 21.64 8.58 -0.09
N ASN A 35 21.43 7.33 0.19
CA ASN A 35 21.29 6.32 -0.85
C ASN A 35 19.86 6.36 -1.41
N LEU A 36 19.66 7.01 -2.56
CA LEU A 36 18.38 7.23 -3.22
C LEU A 36 17.84 5.96 -3.93
N SER A 37 18.50 4.80 -3.73
CA SER A 37 18.14 3.54 -4.39
C SER A 37 16.83 2.90 -3.94
N ASP A 38 16.10 3.51 -3.00
CA ASP A 38 15.03 2.84 -2.25
C ASP A 38 13.63 3.30 -2.54
N THR A 39 13.47 4.15 -3.50
CA THR A 39 12.15 4.56 -3.96
C THR A 39 11.77 3.76 -5.19
N ASP A 40 10.55 3.97 -5.68
CA ASP A 40 10.19 3.67 -7.07
C ASP A 40 11.08 4.44 -8.07
N LEU A 41 12.07 5.14 -7.54
CA LEU A 41 13.13 5.81 -8.26
C LEU A 41 14.30 4.87 -8.34
N TYR A 42 14.70 4.66 -9.55
CA TYR A 42 15.91 3.95 -9.87
C TYR A 42 17.12 4.76 -9.43
N PRO A 43 18.20 4.08 -9.05
CA PRO A 43 19.51 4.72 -9.01
C PRO A 43 19.73 5.50 -10.31
N ILE A 44 20.35 6.66 -10.23
CA ILE A 44 20.62 7.46 -11.44
C ILE A 44 21.35 6.64 -12.51
N ASP A 45 22.13 5.66 -12.10
CA ASP A 45 22.84 4.74 -12.98
C ASP A 45 21.90 3.93 -13.88
N ASP A 46 20.70 3.56 -13.42
CA ASP A 46 19.70 2.90 -14.25
C ASP A 46 19.13 3.85 -15.31
N TYR A 47 18.92 5.12 -14.98
CA TYR A 47 18.53 6.13 -15.95
C TYR A 47 19.65 6.45 -16.95
N ILE A 48 20.91 6.43 -16.50
CA ILE A 48 22.08 6.56 -17.37
C ILE A 48 22.15 5.37 -18.34
N THR A 49 21.99 4.16 -17.82
CA THR A 49 21.99 2.95 -18.64
C THR A 49 20.87 2.98 -19.67
N ASP A 50 19.65 3.31 -19.25
CA ASP A 50 18.50 3.48 -20.16
C ASP A 50 18.76 4.55 -21.24
N TRP A 51 19.43 5.64 -20.89
CA TRP A 51 19.82 6.71 -21.81
C TRP A 51 20.85 6.25 -22.83
N ILE A 52 21.89 5.52 -22.39
CA ILE A 52 22.94 4.99 -23.25
C ILE A 52 22.37 3.98 -24.25
N ASP A 53 21.50 3.08 -23.76
CA ASP A 53 20.91 2.02 -24.58
C ASP A 53 20.04 2.55 -25.71
N SER A 54 19.32 3.65 -25.48
CA SER A 54 18.43 4.22 -26.49
C SER A 54 18.11 5.69 -26.21
N LYS A 55 18.76 6.57 -26.96
CA LYS A 55 18.58 8.02 -26.85
C LYS A 55 17.20 8.44 -27.38
N SER A 56 16.32 8.89 -26.47
CA SER A 56 14.99 9.40 -26.78
C SER A 56 14.64 10.61 -25.92
N VAL A 57 13.69 11.42 -26.36
CA VAL A 57 13.18 12.58 -25.59
C VAL A 57 12.70 12.13 -24.21
N TYR A 58 12.04 10.99 -24.14
CA TYR A 58 11.53 10.44 -22.89
C TYR A 58 12.66 10.08 -21.91
N ARG A 59 13.63 9.27 -22.35
CA ARG A 59 14.74 8.84 -21.51
C ARG A 59 15.65 9.99 -21.09
N ALA A 60 15.84 10.97 -21.98
CA ALA A 60 16.52 12.20 -21.63
C ALA A 60 15.80 13.00 -20.54
N SER A 61 14.47 13.13 -20.63
CA SER A 61 13.66 13.81 -19.61
C SER A 61 13.69 13.08 -18.27
N ASP A 62 13.61 11.74 -18.28
CA ASP A 62 13.71 10.92 -17.09
C ASP A 62 15.07 11.08 -16.40
N LEU A 63 16.15 10.97 -17.18
CA LEU A 63 17.51 11.14 -16.65
C LEU A 63 17.73 12.53 -16.04
N ILE A 64 17.27 13.59 -16.71
CA ILE A 64 17.37 14.95 -16.19
C ILE A 64 16.57 15.11 -14.90
N SER A 65 15.35 14.60 -14.85
CA SER A 65 14.50 14.66 -13.65
C SER A 65 15.16 13.91 -12.49
N ALA A 66 15.71 12.72 -12.74
CA ALA A 66 16.45 11.95 -11.77
C ALA A 66 17.72 12.69 -11.30
N ALA A 67 18.46 13.31 -12.22
CA ALA A 67 19.68 14.05 -11.91
C ALA A 67 19.45 15.29 -11.04
N ILE A 68 18.37 16.03 -11.28
CA ILE A 68 18.02 17.20 -10.44
C ILE A 68 17.73 16.73 -9.01
N THR A 69 17.02 15.63 -8.86
CA THR A 69 16.62 15.12 -7.55
C THR A 69 17.79 14.45 -6.82
N ASN A 70 18.68 13.80 -7.57
CA ASN A 70 19.88 13.18 -7.05
C ASN A 70 21.06 14.16 -6.91
N SER A 71 20.87 15.44 -7.21
CA SER A 71 21.91 16.47 -7.18
C SER A 71 23.12 16.17 -8.07
N GLN A 72 22.92 15.42 -9.16
CA GLN A 72 23.98 14.97 -10.08
C GLN A 72 23.93 15.71 -11.44
N LYS A 73 23.64 16.99 -11.43
CA LYS A 73 23.57 17.84 -12.63
C LYS A 73 24.87 17.90 -13.43
N ASN A 74 26.00 17.65 -12.79
CA ASN A 74 27.33 17.72 -13.40
C ASN A 74 27.72 16.42 -14.14
N ASN A 75 26.88 15.39 -14.09
CA ASN A 75 27.15 14.15 -14.79
C ASN A 75 27.16 14.39 -16.31
N SER A 76 28.16 13.86 -17.01
CA SER A 76 28.34 14.04 -18.46
C SER A 76 27.15 13.57 -19.28
N HIS A 77 26.52 12.45 -18.89
CA HIS A 77 25.33 11.91 -19.55
C HIS A 77 24.10 12.78 -19.35
N VAL A 78 23.98 13.44 -18.18
CA VAL A 78 22.91 14.39 -17.89
C VAL A 78 23.04 15.64 -18.77
N ILE A 79 24.25 16.16 -18.90
CA ILE A 79 24.57 17.30 -19.78
C ILE A 79 24.30 16.93 -21.24
N GLU A 80 24.68 15.73 -21.67
CA GLU A 80 24.39 15.21 -23.00
C GLU A 80 22.87 15.10 -23.25
N ALA A 81 22.11 14.56 -22.29
CA ALA A 81 20.67 14.44 -22.37
C ALA A 81 19.98 15.82 -22.46
N ALA A 82 20.45 16.83 -21.70
CA ALA A 82 19.96 18.19 -21.78
C ALA A 82 20.19 18.81 -23.16
N LYS A 83 21.38 18.66 -23.74
CA LYS A 83 21.69 19.10 -25.10
C LYS A 83 20.81 18.40 -26.14
N PHE A 84 20.59 17.10 -25.97
CA PHE A 84 19.72 16.32 -26.86
C PHE A 84 18.28 16.82 -26.82
N LEU A 85 17.71 17.12 -25.64
CA LEU A 85 16.36 17.68 -25.54
C LEU A 85 16.25 18.99 -26.29
N LEU A 86 17.20 19.91 -26.09
CA LEU A 86 17.19 21.21 -26.78
C LEU A 86 17.37 21.08 -28.30
N SER A 87 17.99 19.99 -28.79
CA SER A 87 18.05 19.68 -30.22
C SER A 87 16.73 19.21 -30.83
N LYS A 88 15.73 18.91 -30.00
CA LYS A 88 14.41 18.37 -30.37
C LYS A 88 13.26 19.30 -29.97
N GLN A 89 13.44 20.60 -30.12
CA GLN A 89 12.48 21.62 -29.67
C GLN A 89 11.04 21.41 -30.16
N ASP A 90 10.88 20.85 -31.35
CA ASP A 90 9.58 20.46 -31.92
C ASP A 90 8.86 19.30 -31.21
N LYS A 91 9.59 18.54 -30.37
CA LYS A 91 9.10 17.32 -29.70
C LYS A 91 9.06 17.41 -28.19
N ILE A 92 9.50 18.54 -27.64
CA ILE A 92 9.55 18.75 -26.19
C ILE A 92 8.53 19.81 -25.76
N ASN A 93 8.06 19.69 -24.51
CA ASN A 93 7.22 20.71 -23.92
C ASN A 93 8.06 21.82 -23.25
N LEU A 94 7.41 22.91 -22.87
CA LEU A 94 8.07 24.07 -22.26
C LEU A 94 8.84 23.69 -20.98
N VAL A 95 8.32 22.75 -20.19
CA VAL A 95 8.97 22.31 -18.94
C VAL A 95 10.25 21.54 -19.23
N GLN A 96 10.21 20.62 -20.20
CA GLN A 96 11.40 19.88 -20.64
C GLN A 96 12.46 20.82 -21.19
N GLN A 97 12.05 21.83 -21.96
CA GLN A 97 12.95 22.86 -22.45
C GLN A 97 13.60 23.64 -21.30
N GLN A 98 12.79 24.21 -20.40
CA GLN A 98 13.29 25.00 -19.26
C GLN A 98 14.17 24.18 -18.33
N THR A 99 13.82 22.90 -18.11
CA THR A 99 14.63 22.01 -17.28
C THR A 99 15.98 21.71 -17.93
N ALA A 100 16.02 21.48 -19.24
CA ALA A 100 17.27 21.27 -19.97
C ALA A 100 18.14 22.55 -19.99
N GLU A 101 17.52 23.72 -20.21
CA GLU A 101 18.19 25.03 -20.12
C GLU A 101 18.79 25.26 -18.72
N TYR A 102 18.01 24.93 -17.66
CA TYR A 102 18.46 25.02 -16.29
C TYR A 102 19.68 24.14 -16.01
N ILE A 103 19.70 22.89 -16.47
CA ILE A 103 20.85 22.00 -16.34
C ILE A 103 22.08 22.61 -17.00
N LEU A 104 21.96 23.11 -18.25
CA LEU A 104 23.10 23.66 -18.98
C LEU A 104 23.61 24.99 -18.41
N ALA A 105 22.72 25.81 -17.83
CA ALA A 105 23.11 27.05 -17.16
C ALA A 105 23.76 26.84 -15.80
N ASN A 106 23.35 25.80 -15.07
CA ASN A 106 23.69 25.61 -13.65
C ASN A 106 24.53 24.34 -13.35
N HIS A 107 25.00 23.61 -14.37
CA HIS A 107 25.78 22.40 -14.15
C HIS A 107 27.09 22.63 -13.36
N ASN A 108 27.67 23.84 -13.42
CA ASN A 108 28.85 24.23 -12.65
C ASN A 108 28.52 25.01 -11.36
N ASN A 109 27.24 25.26 -11.05
CA ASN A 109 26.81 26.06 -9.91
C ASN A 109 26.41 25.19 -8.72
N MET A 110 27.36 24.87 -7.84
CA MET A 110 27.11 24.10 -6.61
C MET A 110 26.24 24.84 -5.58
N GLN A 111 26.07 26.17 -5.70
CA GLN A 111 25.31 26.95 -4.74
C GLN A 111 23.80 26.69 -4.88
N CYS A 112 23.30 26.47 -6.08
CA CYS A 112 21.91 26.10 -6.32
C CYS A 112 21.56 24.73 -5.69
N ASP A 113 22.48 23.77 -5.72
CA ASP A 113 22.29 22.47 -5.07
C ASP A 113 22.23 22.60 -3.55
N LYS A 114 23.07 23.46 -2.94
CA LYS A 114 23.03 23.72 -1.50
C LYS A 114 21.71 24.32 -1.03
N ASP A 115 21.08 25.19 -1.82
CA ASP A 115 19.80 25.80 -1.46
C ASP A 115 18.64 24.82 -1.59
N VAL A 116 18.63 23.99 -2.63
CA VAL A 116 17.68 22.88 -2.77
C VAL A 116 17.84 21.90 -1.62
N LEU A 117 19.07 21.55 -1.28
CA LEU A 117 19.42 20.68 -0.20
C LEU A 117 19.04 21.28 1.16
N ARG A 118 19.24 22.59 1.36
CA ARG A 118 18.86 23.29 2.59
C ARG A 118 17.35 23.33 2.81
N LEU A 119 16.57 23.58 1.77
CA LEU A 119 15.11 23.53 1.84
C LEU A 119 14.61 22.10 2.15
N LYS A 120 15.27 21.10 1.58
CA LYS A 120 15.02 19.69 1.87
C LYS A 120 15.29 19.36 3.33
N ASN A 121 16.41 19.82 3.90
CA ASN A 121 16.74 19.59 5.30
C ASN A 121 15.77 20.26 6.25
N VAL A 122 15.38 21.50 5.99
CA VAL A 122 14.37 22.22 6.78
C VAL A 122 13.02 21.48 6.75
N ALA A 123 12.65 20.93 5.59
CA ALA A 123 11.45 20.10 5.46
C ALA A 123 11.56 18.83 6.32
N ILE A 124 12.71 18.17 6.30
CA ILE A 124 12.97 16.93 7.04
C ILE A 124 13.02 17.17 8.56
N GLU A 125 13.68 18.23 9.02
CA GLU A 125 13.73 18.57 10.45
C GLU A 125 12.33 18.85 11.02
N LYS A 126 11.46 19.49 10.24
CA LYS A 126 10.05 19.71 10.63
C LYS A 126 9.21 18.44 10.68
N LEU A 127 9.69 17.34 10.06
CA LEU A 127 8.98 16.06 10.02
C LEU A 127 9.09 15.25 11.33
N LYS A 128 9.98 15.62 12.24
CA LYS A 128 10.17 14.93 13.53
C LYS A 128 9.09 15.24 14.58
N SER A 129 8.06 16.01 14.23
CA SER A 129 6.99 16.40 15.17
C SER A 129 5.74 15.54 15.05
N ALA A 130 4.90 15.54 16.10
CA ALA A 130 3.64 14.79 16.15
C ALA A 130 2.63 15.13 15.02
N ASN A 131 2.77 16.29 14.35
CA ASN A 131 1.95 16.72 13.20
C ASN A 131 2.70 16.62 11.87
N GLU A 132 3.46 15.57 11.70
CA GLU A 132 4.39 15.37 10.60
C GLU A 132 3.81 15.65 9.20
N THR A 133 2.60 15.16 8.92
CA THR A 133 2.01 15.32 7.58
C THR A 133 1.64 16.77 7.27
N HIS A 134 1.13 17.53 8.23
CA HIS A 134 0.80 18.95 8.05
C HIS A 134 2.06 19.79 7.87
N ASN A 135 3.10 19.53 8.66
CA ASN A 135 4.39 20.18 8.52
C ASN A 135 5.04 19.85 7.17
N LYS A 136 4.90 18.61 6.71
CA LYS A 136 5.35 18.17 5.38
C LYS A 136 4.63 18.94 4.27
N ILE A 137 3.31 19.07 4.34
CA ILE A 137 2.53 19.85 3.37
C ILE A 137 3.01 21.31 3.36
N HIS A 138 3.24 21.90 4.53
CA HIS A 138 3.72 23.27 4.62
C HIS A 138 5.11 23.42 3.97
N ALA A 139 6.03 22.55 4.27
CA ALA A 139 7.38 22.53 3.69
C ALA A 139 7.34 22.34 2.17
N LEU A 140 6.51 21.41 1.67
CA LEU A 140 6.34 21.17 0.25
C LEU A 140 5.70 22.34 -0.47
N ARG A 141 4.80 23.11 0.17
CA ARG A 141 4.25 24.36 -0.39
C ARG A 141 5.34 25.42 -0.58
N ILE A 142 6.23 25.59 0.42
CA ILE A 142 7.37 26.51 0.31
C ILE A 142 8.25 26.08 -0.86
N TYR A 143 8.52 24.78 -0.99
CA TYR A 143 9.31 24.23 -2.07
C TYR A 143 8.62 24.41 -3.44
N ALA A 144 7.31 24.17 -3.54
CA ALA A 144 6.53 24.41 -4.77
C ALA A 144 6.52 25.88 -5.18
N HIS A 145 6.53 26.80 -4.21
CA HIS A 145 6.63 28.22 -4.51
C HIS A 145 8.00 28.59 -5.08
N ALA A 146 9.07 28.00 -4.56
CA ALA A 146 10.42 28.22 -5.07
C ALA A 146 10.68 27.54 -6.43
N TYR A 147 10.01 26.40 -6.70
CA TYR A 147 10.19 25.60 -7.92
C TYR A 147 8.83 25.23 -8.53
N PRO A 148 8.06 26.20 -9.07
CA PRO A 148 6.68 25.99 -9.48
C PRO A 148 6.49 25.06 -10.70
N PHE A 149 7.56 24.81 -11.45
CA PHE A 149 7.55 23.93 -12.63
C PHE A 149 8.10 22.54 -12.35
N ASN A 150 8.43 22.20 -11.09
CA ASN A 150 8.87 20.86 -10.74
C ASN A 150 7.65 19.95 -10.48
N PRO A 151 7.34 18.98 -11.37
CA PRO A 151 6.19 18.11 -11.21
C PRO A 151 6.27 17.21 -9.98
N ILE A 152 7.48 16.88 -9.53
CA ILE A 152 7.73 15.96 -8.42
C ILE A 152 7.19 16.52 -7.10
N VAL A 153 7.34 17.81 -6.86
CA VAL A 153 6.85 18.42 -5.62
C VAL A 153 5.32 18.33 -5.51
N TYR A 154 4.62 18.42 -6.63
CA TYR A 154 3.17 18.29 -6.66
C TYR A 154 2.73 16.85 -6.42
N VAL A 155 3.49 15.87 -6.93
CA VAL A 155 3.27 14.44 -6.64
C VAL A 155 3.46 14.15 -5.15
N ASP A 156 4.53 14.65 -4.55
CA ASP A 156 4.84 14.46 -3.13
C ASP A 156 3.79 15.16 -2.23
N MET A 157 3.38 16.36 -2.61
CA MET A 157 2.33 17.10 -1.91
C MET A 157 0.98 16.38 -2.02
N ALA A 158 0.65 15.83 -3.19
CA ALA A 158 -0.57 15.03 -3.39
C ALA A 158 -0.58 13.81 -2.46
N ARG A 159 0.55 13.10 -2.33
CA ARG A 159 0.68 11.97 -1.41
C ARG A 159 0.41 12.39 0.04
N ALA A 160 0.96 13.52 0.47
CA ALA A 160 0.71 14.03 1.81
C ALA A 160 -0.78 14.36 2.04
N TYR A 161 -1.46 14.95 1.05
CA TYR A 161 -2.90 15.21 1.14
C TYR A 161 -3.73 13.92 1.16
N VAL A 162 -3.35 12.89 0.41
CA VAL A 162 -4.03 11.58 0.47
C VAL A 162 -3.89 10.96 1.86
N THR A 163 -2.71 11.06 2.48
CA THR A 163 -2.47 10.54 3.84
C THR A 163 -3.41 11.13 4.90
N ILE A 164 -3.88 12.37 4.70
CA ILE A 164 -4.86 13.02 5.57
C ILE A 164 -6.29 13.04 5.01
N GLY A 165 -6.57 12.22 3.98
CA GLY A 165 -7.90 12.03 3.41
C GLY A 165 -8.41 13.13 2.50
N LEU A 166 -7.60 14.13 2.14
CA LEU A 166 -7.99 15.28 1.29
C LEU A 166 -7.80 14.96 -0.20
N LYS A 167 -8.60 14.01 -0.71
CA LYS A 167 -8.49 13.43 -2.07
C LYS A 167 -8.65 14.47 -3.18
N GLU A 168 -9.56 15.42 -3.03
CA GLU A 168 -9.83 16.46 -4.03
C GLU A 168 -8.64 17.43 -4.19
N LYS A 169 -7.96 17.74 -3.07
CA LYS A 169 -6.73 18.54 -3.12
C LYS A 169 -5.59 17.75 -3.76
N ALA A 170 -5.46 16.47 -3.43
CA ALA A 170 -4.48 15.59 -4.03
C ALA A 170 -4.70 15.47 -5.55
N GLU A 171 -5.95 15.28 -6.00
CA GLU A 171 -6.26 15.17 -7.43
C GLU A 171 -5.84 16.42 -8.22
N LYS A 172 -6.10 17.62 -7.67
CA LYS A 172 -5.67 18.88 -8.33
C LYS A 172 -4.14 18.90 -8.53
N LEU A 173 -3.38 18.43 -7.54
CA LEU A 173 -1.93 18.42 -7.61
C LEU A 173 -1.42 17.34 -8.56
N ILE A 174 -2.02 16.15 -8.57
CA ILE A 174 -1.71 15.10 -9.56
C ILE A 174 -1.97 15.59 -10.99
N ARG A 175 -3.09 16.29 -11.21
CA ARG A 175 -3.39 16.88 -12.53
C ARG A 175 -2.36 17.95 -12.92
N MET A 176 -1.91 18.77 -11.96
CA MET A 176 -0.85 19.73 -12.19
C MET A 176 0.47 19.04 -12.57
N ALA A 177 0.87 18.02 -11.83
CA ALA A 177 2.09 17.27 -12.14
C ALA A 177 2.04 16.63 -13.54
N LEU A 178 0.90 16.03 -13.91
CA LEU A 178 0.68 15.45 -15.24
C LEU A 178 0.66 16.53 -16.36
N TYR A 179 0.20 17.74 -16.06
CA TYR A 179 0.23 18.86 -17.01
C TYR A 179 1.67 19.32 -17.24
N LEU A 180 2.46 19.42 -16.17
CA LEU A 180 3.85 19.87 -16.23
C LEU A 180 4.74 18.85 -16.97
N ASP A 181 4.61 17.57 -16.66
CA ASP A 181 5.40 16.51 -17.33
C ASP A 181 4.57 15.22 -17.53
N PRO A 182 3.77 15.15 -18.60
CA PRO A 182 2.87 14.02 -18.85
C PRO A 182 3.60 12.74 -19.26
N LYS A 183 4.89 12.81 -19.57
CA LYS A 183 5.70 11.68 -20.03
C LYS A 183 6.67 11.17 -18.97
N ASN A 184 6.71 11.79 -17.82
CA ASN A 184 7.56 11.37 -16.73
C ASN A 184 7.04 10.06 -16.12
N ARG A 185 7.88 9.05 -16.08
CA ARG A 185 7.56 7.72 -15.53
C ARG A 185 7.07 7.80 -14.09
N PHE A 186 7.80 8.51 -13.23
CA PHE A 186 7.47 8.66 -11.81
C PHE A 186 6.11 9.34 -11.64
N VAL A 187 5.88 10.45 -12.35
CA VAL A 187 4.60 11.18 -12.31
C VAL A 187 3.46 10.28 -12.77
N ALA A 188 3.63 9.57 -13.88
CA ALA A 188 2.60 8.68 -14.44
C ALA A 188 2.29 7.50 -13.49
N ARG A 189 3.32 6.89 -12.89
CA ARG A 189 3.14 5.78 -11.92
C ARG A 189 2.48 6.26 -10.63
N ALA A 190 2.91 7.38 -10.08
CA ALA A 190 2.30 7.99 -8.89
C ALA A 190 0.84 8.39 -9.14
N ALA A 191 0.56 9.00 -10.29
CA ALA A 191 -0.81 9.34 -10.71
C ALA A 191 -1.68 8.09 -10.87
N ALA A 192 -1.18 7.05 -11.51
CA ALA A 192 -1.89 5.77 -11.62
C ALA A 192 -2.19 5.19 -10.22
N ARG A 193 -1.21 5.21 -9.30
CA ARG A 193 -1.40 4.75 -7.93
C ARG A 193 -2.43 5.56 -7.16
N PHE A 194 -2.46 6.89 -7.37
CA PHE A 194 -3.49 7.76 -6.82
C PHE A 194 -4.89 7.38 -7.30
N TYR A 195 -5.08 7.21 -8.63
CA TYR A 195 -6.39 6.85 -9.17
C TYR A 195 -6.82 5.44 -8.76
N ILE A 196 -5.89 4.49 -8.62
CA ILE A 196 -6.17 3.18 -7.99
C ILE A 196 -6.66 3.36 -6.54
N HIS A 197 -6.00 4.23 -5.77
CA HIS A 197 -6.40 4.50 -4.37
C HIS A 197 -7.82 5.04 -4.24
N ILE A 198 -8.25 5.91 -5.16
CA ILE A 198 -9.64 6.43 -5.15
C ILE A 198 -10.65 5.54 -5.89
N GLY A 199 -10.21 4.38 -6.41
CA GLY A 199 -11.06 3.40 -7.09
C GLY A 199 -11.29 3.66 -8.58
N ASP A 200 -10.68 4.69 -9.17
CA ASP A 200 -10.80 5.02 -10.60
C ASP A 200 -9.74 4.30 -11.45
N ASN A 201 -9.91 2.98 -11.58
CA ASN A 201 -8.97 2.15 -12.35
C ASN A 201 -9.01 2.44 -13.86
N GLU A 202 -10.09 3.02 -14.39
CA GLU A 202 -10.16 3.43 -15.80
C GLU A 202 -9.21 4.60 -16.05
N ARG A 203 -9.27 5.62 -15.22
CA ARG A 203 -8.37 6.78 -15.33
C ARG A 203 -6.92 6.40 -15.07
N ALA A 204 -6.64 5.50 -14.12
CA ALA A 204 -5.30 4.97 -13.89
C ALA A 204 -4.73 4.32 -15.16
N ALA A 205 -5.52 3.49 -15.86
CA ALA A 205 -5.11 2.87 -17.13
C ALA A 205 -4.87 3.91 -18.24
N ASP A 206 -5.74 4.91 -18.34
CA ASP A 206 -5.61 5.97 -19.35
C ASP A 206 -4.34 6.79 -19.17
N ILE A 207 -3.97 7.11 -17.93
CA ILE A 207 -2.74 7.85 -17.63
C ILE A 207 -1.52 7.07 -18.12
N VAL A 208 -1.41 5.79 -17.74
CA VAL A 208 -0.28 4.95 -18.17
C VAL A 208 -0.18 4.88 -19.69
N ARG A 209 -1.31 4.76 -20.40
CA ARG A 209 -1.34 4.69 -21.86
C ARG A 209 -1.01 6.02 -22.54
N LYS A 210 -1.50 7.13 -21.98
CA LYS A 210 -1.28 8.48 -22.54
C LYS A 210 0.18 8.92 -22.49
N THR A 211 1.04 8.28 -21.68
CA THR A 211 2.49 8.53 -21.73
C THR A 211 3.06 8.23 -23.13
N GLY A 212 2.45 7.32 -23.89
CA GLY A 212 2.94 6.80 -25.16
C GLY A 212 4.07 5.77 -25.02
N PHE A 213 4.59 5.57 -23.82
CA PHE A 213 5.75 4.72 -23.53
C PHE A 213 5.41 3.38 -22.85
N SER A 214 4.15 3.15 -22.49
CA SER A 214 3.71 1.89 -21.86
C SER A 214 4.06 0.63 -22.69
N ARG A 215 4.42 0.79 -23.98
CA ARG A 215 4.89 -0.29 -24.85
C ARG A 215 6.40 -0.47 -24.88
N PHE A 216 7.17 0.43 -24.33
CA PHE A 216 8.64 0.46 -24.42
C PHE A 216 9.32 0.54 -23.06
N ASP A 217 8.59 0.90 -22.04
CA ASP A 217 9.08 1.02 -20.68
C ASP A 217 8.56 -0.15 -19.85
N PRO A 218 9.44 -1.01 -19.29
CA PRO A 218 9.04 -2.20 -18.53
C PRO A 218 8.14 -1.87 -17.33
N TRP A 219 8.39 -0.76 -16.65
CA TRP A 219 7.66 -0.35 -15.45
C TRP A 219 6.26 0.15 -15.76
N LEU A 220 6.13 0.95 -16.81
CA LEU A 220 4.81 1.39 -17.29
C LEU A 220 4.03 0.21 -17.88
N MET A 221 4.70 -0.73 -18.52
CA MET A 221 4.08 -1.95 -19.02
C MET A 221 3.59 -2.86 -17.89
N ALA A 222 4.39 -3.03 -16.83
CA ALA A 222 3.97 -3.74 -15.62
C ALA A 222 2.71 -3.12 -15.01
N SER A 223 2.69 -1.78 -14.91
CA SER A 223 1.53 -1.03 -14.43
C SER A 223 0.29 -1.24 -15.31
N ASP A 224 0.42 -1.14 -16.64
CA ASP A 224 -0.70 -1.36 -17.58
C ASP A 224 -1.27 -2.78 -17.45
N ILE A 225 -0.40 -3.80 -17.38
CA ILE A 225 -0.82 -5.20 -17.21
C ILE A 225 -1.57 -5.38 -15.89
N SER A 226 -1.03 -4.88 -14.79
CA SER A 226 -1.63 -5.03 -13.46
C SER A 226 -2.96 -4.29 -13.34
N ILE A 227 -3.06 -3.06 -13.87
CA ILE A 227 -4.31 -2.30 -13.87
C ILE A 227 -5.36 -2.99 -14.77
N ALA A 228 -4.96 -3.54 -15.92
CA ALA A 228 -5.87 -4.30 -16.77
C ALA A 228 -6.45 -5.52 -16.02
N MET A 229 -5.62 -6.25 -15.28
CA MET A 229 -6.07 -7.37 -14.43
C MET A 229 -7.05 -6.89 -13.34
N MET A 230 -6.81 -5.74 -12.70
CA MET A 230 -7.73 -5.17 -11.70
C MET A 230 -9.10 -4.82 -12.30
N ARG A 231 -9.15 -4.50 -13.60
CA ARG A 231 -10.37 -4.20 -14.35
C ARG A 231 -11.04 -5.47 -14.92
N GLY A 232 -10.52 -6.67 -14.61
CA GLY A 232 -10.98 -7.92 -15.22
C GLY A 232 -10.71 -8.01 -16.73
N LYS A 233 -9.78 -7.20 -17.25
CA LYS A 233 -9.44 -7.12 -18.68
C LYS A 233 -8.04 -7.69 -18.93
N ARG A 234 -7.81 -8.17 -20.13
CA ARG A 234 -6.49 -8.61 -20.58
C ARG A 234 -5.74 -7.46 -21.26
N SER A 235 -4.51 -7.17 -20.82
CA SER A 235 -3.68 -6.17 -21.48
C SER A 235 -3.21 -6.66 -22.86
N GLY A 236 -3.23 -5.76 -23.85
CA GLY A 236 -2.65 -6.04 -25.17
C GLY A 236 -1.11 -6.11 -25.17
N ASN A 237 -0.47 -5.72 -24.07
CA ASN A 237 0.99 -5.64 -23.95
C ASN A 237 1.64 -6.97 -23.48
N ILE A 238 0.87 -8.01 -23.13
CA ILE A 238 1.39 -9.27 -22.58
C ILE A 238 2.47 -9.91 -23.46
N LYS A 239 2.20 -10.08 -24.77
CA LYS A 239 3.17 -10.70 -25.71
C LYS A 239 4.46 -9.89 -25.82
N LYS A 240 4.32 -8.56 -25.89
CA LYS A 240 5.47 -7.66 -25.98
C LYS A 240 6.27 -7.66 -24.68
N GLY A 241 5.60 -7.67 -23.52
CA GLY A 241 6.26 -7.80 -22.23
C GLY A 241 7.07 -9.08 -22.10
N GLN A 242 6.54 -10.20 -22.57
CA GLN A 242 7.29 -11.46 -22.62
C GLN A 242 8.55 -11.33 -23.48
N GLN A 243 8.46 -10.69 -24.65
CA GLN A 243 9.62 -10.44 -25.51
C GLN A 243 10.66 -9.54 -24.82
N MET A 244 10.22 -8.52 -24.09
CA MET A 244 11.14 -7.63 -23.37
C MET A 244 11.92 -8.35 -22.28
N ILE A 245 11.29 -9.26 -21.54
CA ILE A 245 11.96 -10.04 -20.48
C ILE A 245 13.10 -10.90 -21.05
N PHE A 246 12.90 -11.48 -22.23
CA PHE A 246 13.89 -12.34 -22.85
C PHE A 246 14.88 -11.60 -23.76
N SER A 247 14.71 -10.27 -23.93
CA SER A 247 15.69 -9.44 -24.64
C SER A 247 16.82 -9.05 -23.70
N SER A 248 18.04 -8.97 -24.23
CA SER A 248 19.20 -8.46 -23.48
C SER A 248 19.22 -6.93 -23.35
N SER A 249 18.13 -6.25 -23.75
CA SER A 249 18.07 -4.79 -23.83
C SER A 249 17.74 -4.10 -22.50
N TYR A 250 17.43 -4.85 -21.47
CA TYR A 250 17.01 -4.31 -20.15
C TYR A 250 17.75 -4.98 -19.01
N THR A 251 18.06 -4.22 -17.98
CA THR A 251 18.66 -4.79 -16.77
C THR A 251 17.67 -5.69 -16.03
N PRO A 252 18.13 -6.71 -15.28
CA PRO A 252 17.25 -7.55 -14.47
C PRO A 252 16.37 -6.74 -13.50
N PHE A 253 16.90 -5.65 -12.95
CA PHE A 253 16.15 -4.75 -12.07
C PHE A 253 15.01 -4.05 -12.82
N SER A 254 15.26 -3.49 -14.00
CA SER A 254 14.24 -2.76 -14.76
C SER A 254 13.08 -3.63 -15.25
N ILE A 255 13.29 -4.93 -15.41
CA ILE A 255 12.23 -5.89 -15.80
C ILE A 255 11.59 -6.62 -14.62
N SER A 256 12.04 -6.39 -13.39
CA SER A 256 11.60 -7.16 -12.21
C SER A 256 10.09 -7.08 -11.97
N GLU A 257 9.49 -5.89 -11.98
CA GLU A 257 8.04 -5.75 -11.85
C GLU A 257 7.28 -6.30 -13.07
N LEU A 258 7.81 -6.14 -14.28
CA LEU A 258 7.19 -6.67 -15.49
C LEU A 258 7.13 -8.19 -15.45
N ALA A 259 8.22 -8.83 -15.04
CA ALA A 259 8.28 -10.28 -14.86
C ALA A 259 7.29 -10.75 -13.78
N SER A 260 7.22 -10.04 -12.66
CA SER A 260 6.23 -10.30 -11.60
C SER A 260 4.79 -10.13 -12.07
N ALA A 261 4.48 -9.07 -12.84
CA ALA A 261 3.14 -8.84 -13.36
C ALA A 261 2.73 -9.96 -14.35
N LEU A 262 3.63 -10.35 -15.24
CA LEU A 262 3.40 -11.46 -16.17
C LEU A 262 3.33 -12.81 -15.46
N GLY A 263 4.14 -13.02 -14.41
CA GLY A 263 4.06 -14.21 -13.54
C GLY A 263 2.68 -14.32 -12.90
N THR A 264 2.10 -13.19 -12.47
CA THR A 264 0.73 -13.13 -11.93
C THR A 264 -0.33 -13.44 -13.00
N VAL A 265 -0.16 -12.94 -14.25
CA VAL A 265 -1.05 -13.29 -15.37
C VAL A 265 -1.02 -14.79 -15.65
N GLU A 266 0.17 -15.38 -15.71
CA GLU A 266 0.33 -16.82 -15.95
C GLU A 266 -0.19 -17.67 -14.79
N MET A 267 -0.14 -17.16 -13.56
CA MET A 267 -0.72 -17.81 -12.38
C MET A 267 -2.25 -17.86 -12.46
N GLU A 268 -2.89 -16.79 -12.92
CA GLU A 268 -4.36 -16.70 -12.98
C GLU A 268 -4.96 -17.33 -14.23
N TYR A 269 -4.30 -17.20 -15.37
CA TYR A 269 -4.85 -17.54 -16.69
C TYR A 269 -3.99 -18.49 -17.54
N GLY A 270 -2.83 -18.88 -17.04
CA GLY A 270 -1.86 -19.66 -17.79
C GLY A 270 -1.41 -20.93 -17.08
N THR A 271 -0.09 -21.16 -17.04
CA THR A 271 0.49 -22.37 -16.47
C THR A 271 1.39 -22.07 -15.27
N ARG A 272 1.35 -22.94 -14.24
CA ARG A 272 2.18 -22.83 -13.05
C ARG A 272 3.68 -22.81 -13.37
N LYS A 273 4.11 -23.57 -14.39
CA LYS A 273 5.52 -23.61 -14.84
C LYS A 273 5.97 -22.24 -15.32
N LYS A 274 5.24 -21.63 -16.25
CA LYS A 274 5.58 -20.29 -16.76
C LYS A 274 5.49 -19.23 -15.69
N SER A 275 4.49 -19.31 -14.82
CA SER A 275 4.36 -18.41 -13.67
C SER A 275 5.61 -18.46 -12.80
N ARG A 276 6.05 -19.66 -12.40
CA ARG A 276 7.27 -19.87 -11.62
C ARG A 276 8.50 -19.30 -12.30
N ASP A 277 8.67 -19.60 -13.59
CA ASP A 277 9.86 -19.17 -14.34
C ASP A 277 9.93 -17.63 -14.44
N LEU A 278 8.79 -16.95 -14.61
CA LEU A 278 8.68 -15.50 -14.61
C LEU A 278 8.94 -14.88 -13.23
N PHE A 279 8.43 -15.48 -12.16
CA PHE A 279 8.75 -15.02 -10.81
C PHE A 279 10.22 -15.21 -10.46
N ASN A 280 10.84 -16.33 -10.83
CA ASN A 280 12.28 -16.52 -10.67
C ASN A 280 13.09 -15.46 -11.45
N GLN A 281 12.65 -15.11 -12.67
CA GLN A 281 13.27 -14.01 -13.42
C GLN A 281 13.11 -12.66 -12.72
N SER A 282 11.97 -12.38 -12.08
CA SER A 282 11.75 -11.15 -11.33
C SER A 282 12.63 -11.02 -10.09
N LEU A 283 13.10 -12.15 -9.56
CA LEU A 283 13.92 -12.24 -8.36
C LEU A 283 15.43 -12.20 -8.62
N VAL A 284 15.87 -12.06 -9.87
CA VAL A 284 17.31 -11.90 -10.20
C VAL A 284 17.86 -10.58 -9.62
N ALA A 285 17.08 -9.49 -9.73
CA ALA A 285 17.35 -8.21 -9.08
C ALA A 285 16.00 -7.56 -8.70
N PRO A 286 15.38 -8.03 -7.62
CA PRO A 286 14.05 -7.58 -7.26
C PRO A 286 14.06 -6.20 -6.60
N ASN A 287 12.97 -5.44 -6.79
CA ASN A 287 12.60 -4.39 -5.86
C ASN A 287 11.62 -4.96 -4.82
N ASP A 288 11.22 -4.12 -3.84
CA ASP A 288 10.27 -4.49 -2.78
C ASP A 288 8.92 -4.98 -3.32
N ASN A 289 8.42 -4.37 -4.40
CA ASN A 289 7.14 -4.71 -5.00
C ASN A 289 7.17 -6.08 -5.70
N SER A 290 8.21 -6.37 -6.47
CA SER A 290 8.40 -7.67 -7.13
C SER A 290 8.68 -8.79 -6.12
N LEU A 291 9.47 -8.51 -5.07
CA LEU A 291 9.74 -9.46 -3.99
C LEU A 291 8.45 -9.83 -3.24
N ALA A 292 7.68 -8.82 -2.80
CA ALA A 292 6.42 -9.06 -2.11
C ALA A 292 5.38 -9.80 -2.97
N GLN A 293 5.37 -9.58 -4.31
CA GLN A 293 4.50 -10.33 -5.20
C GLN A 293 4.90 -11.80 -5.31
N ALA A 294 6.20 -12.09 -5.36
CA ALA A 294 6.71 -13.46 -5.39
C ALA A 294 6.42 -14.21 -4.07
N GLU A 295 6.66 -13.57 -2.93
CA GLU A 295 6.32 -14.12 -1.61
C GLU A 295 4.82 -14.43 -1.52
N TRP A 296 3.98 -13.48 -1.91
CA TRP A 296 2.55 -13.69 -1.94
C TRP A 296 2.14 -14.87 -2.84
N ALA A 297 2.72 -14.99 -4.04
CA ALA A 297 2.42 -16.08 -4.97
C ALA A 297 2.86 -17.45 -4.41
N MET A 298 3.97 -17.48 -3.68
CA MET A 298 4.47 -18.68 -3.00
C MET A 298 3.50 -19.13 -1.91
N ILE A 299 3.05 -18.22 -1.06
CA ILE A 299 2.17 -18.52 0.08
C ILE A 299 0.73 -18.81 -0.40
N SER A 300 0.12 -17.89 -1.15
CA SER A 300 -1.31 -17.95 -1.47
C SER A 300 -1.62 -18.91 -2.63
N ALA A 301 -0.76 -18.98 -3.64
CA ALA A 301 -0.97 -19.85 -4.79
C ALA A 301 -0.07 -21.10 -4.78
N ARG A 302 0.77 -21.24 -3.76
CA ARG A 302 1.72 -22.35 -3.60
C ARG A 302 2.57 -22.57 -4.87
N ILE A 303 3.01 -21.48 -5.50
CA ILE A 303 3.93 -21.54 -6.62
C ILE A 303 5.33 -21.87 -6.06
N PRO A 304 6.02 -22.91 -6.55
CA PRO A 304 7.35 -23.29 -6.06
C PRO A 304 8.43 -22.33 -6.58
N ILE A 305 8.53 -21.16 -5.94
CA ILE A 305 9.50 -20.11 -6.24
C ILE A 305 10.69 -20.26 -5.30
N THR A 306 11.89 -20.02 -5.79
CA THR A 306 13.10 -20.04 -4.97
C THR A 306 13.54 -18.60 -4.70
N ILE A 307 13.36 -18.15 -3.44
CA ILE A 307 13.86 -16.86 -2.99
C ILE A 307 15.22 -17.07 -2.36
N GLN A 308 16.24 -16.37 -2.89
CA GLN A 308 17.59 -16.46 -2.35
C GLN A 308 17.64 -15.90 -0.93
N SER A 309 18.32 -16.62 -0.02
CA SER A 309 18.57 -16.12 1.32
C SER A 309 19.55 -14.95 1.26
N GLY A 310 19.27 -13.88 2.02
CA GLY A 310 20.17 -12.71 2.11
C GLY A 310 19.96 -11.64 1.04
N LEU A 311 18.87 -11.68 0.27
CA LEU A 311 18.46 -10.56 -0.56
C LEU A 311 18.20 -9.33 0.32
N ASP A 312 19.09 -8.34 0.21
CA ASP A 312 18.88 -7.03 0.86
C ASP A 312 18.08 -6.13 -0.08
N VAL A 313 16.75 -6.22 0.05
CA VAL A 313 15.82 -5.34 -0.67
C VAL A 313 15.26 -4.35 0.32
N LYS A 314 15.58 -3.09 0.11
CA LYS A 314 15.16 -2.00 0.99
C LYS A 314 13.63 -1.80 0.92
N CYS A 315 13.05 -1.24 1.99
CA CYS A 315 11.60 -1.07 2.12
C CYS A 315 10.76 -2.33 1.88
N SER A 316 11.35 -3.51 2.00
CA SER A 316 10.69 -4.81 1.78
C SER A 316 9.77 -5.22 2.93
N HIS A 317 9.12 -4.25 3.59
CA HIS A 317 8.30 -4.49 4.78
C HIS A 317 7.16 -5.46 4.50
N GLU A 318 6.46 -5.33 3.37
CA GLU A 318 5.38 -6.24 2.97
C GLU A 318 5.88 -7.69 2.83
N SER A 319 7.00 -7.91 2.16
CA SER A 319 7.61 -9.24 2.02
C SER A 319 8.02 -9.81 3.38
N LYS A 320 8.63 -8.98 4.23
CA LYS A 320 9.04 -9.39 5.59
C LYS A 320 7.83 -9.79 6.45
N VAL A 321 6.69 -9.09 6.33
CA VAL A 321 5.43 -9.50 6.98
C VAL A 321 5.03 -10.90 6.53
N TYR A 322 5.01 -11.17 5.22
CA TYR A 322 4.60 -12.48 4.73
C TYR A 322 5.53 -13.59 5.20
N LYS A 323 6.84 -13.35 5.16
CA LYS A 323 7.83 -14.31 5.64
C LYS A 323 7.71 -14.59 7.14
N SER A 324 7.54 -13.58 7.97
CA SER A 324 7.38 -13.76 9.42
C SER A 324 6.05 -14.42 9.78
N LEU A 325 4.98 -14.17 9.03
CA LEU A 325 3.71 -14.90 9.17
C LEU A 325 3.87 -16.39 8.83
N GLU A 326 4.62 -16.72 7.77
CA GLU A 326 4.91 -18.12 7.43
C GLU A 326 5.71 -18.83 8.52
N LEU A 327 6.65 -18.13 9.16
CA LEU A 327 7.42 -18.59 10.30
C LEU A 327 6.64 -18.58 11.62
N GLN A 328 5.37 -18.17 11.62
CA GLN A 328 4.50 -18.05 12.78
C GLN A 328 5.04 -17.11 13.88
N ASP A 329 5.87 -16.15 13.50
CA ASP A 329 6.38 -15.12 14.41
C ASP A 329 5.48 -13.87 14.36
N ALA A 330 4.46 -13.86 15.24
CA ALA A 330 3.50 -12.77 15.31
C ALA A 330 4.14 -11.43 15.74
N ARG A 331 5.19 -11.46 16.56
CA ARG A 331 5.86 -10.25 17.05
C ARG A 331 6.68 -9.59 15.94
N GLU A 332 7.44 -10.38 15.20
CA GLU A 332 8.18 -9.89 14.06
C GLU A 332 7.23 -9.43 12.94
N SER A 333 6.13 -10.17 12.72
CA SER A 333 5.10 -9.81 11.74
C SER A 333 4.47 -8.44 12.02
N ILE A 334 4.11 -8.15 13.27
CA ILE A 334 3.52 -6.85 13.62
C ILE A 334 4.55 -5.70 13.51
N HIS A 335 5.81 -5.96 13.82
CA HIS A 335 6.88 -4.97 13.68
C HIS A 335 7.01 -4.54 12.21
N HIS A 336 7.13 -5.50 11.31
CA HIS A 336 7.17 -5.22 9.87
C HIS A 336 5.88 -4.64 9.32
N ALA A 337 4.71 -5.00 9.86
CA ALA A 337 3.44 -4.41 9.46
C ALA A 337 3.36 -2.93 9.86
N ILE A 338 3.86 -2.56 11.04
CA ILE A 338 3.95 -1.16 11.48
C ILE A 338 4.89 -0.37 10.57
N ASP A 339 6.07 -0.91 10.25
CA ASP A 339 7.00 -0.28 9.31
C ASP A 339 6.35 -0.06 7.94
N TRP A 340 5.59 -1.06 7.46
CA TRP A 340 4.85 -0.94 6.21
C TRP A 340 3.75 0.11 6.26
N ILE A 341 3.03 0.24 7.39
CA ILE A 341 2.05 1.32 7.62
C ILE A 341 2.75 2.68 7.59
N CYS A 342 3.90 2.81 8.23
CA CYS A 342 4.68 4.06 8.22
C CYS A 342 5.18 4.42 6.82
N ASP A 343 5.62 3.43 6.04
CA ASP A 343 6.05 3.62 4.66
C ASP A 343 4.88 3.99 3.74
N MET A 344 3.71 3.36 3.91
CA MET A 344 2.53 3.58 3.06
C MET A 344 1.24 3.89 3.85
N PRO A 345 1.20 5.00 4.61
CA PRO A 345 0.11 5.29 5.54
C PRO A 345 -1.25 5.55 4.88
N PHE A 346 -1.27 5.82 3.57
CA PHE A 346 -2.49 5.97 2.79
C PHE A 346 -3.01 4.63 2.22
N SER A 347 -2.23 3.57 2.31
CA SER A 347 -2.61 2.26 1.76
C SER A 347 -3.49 1.50 2.76
N LEU A 348 -4.61 0.98 2.26
CA LEU A 348 -5.52 0.18 3.08
C LEU A 348 -4.89 -1.16 3.51
N LYS A 349 -4.11 -1.77 2.62
CA LYS A 349 -3.58 -3.13 2.80
C LYS A 349 -2.71 -3.31 4.06
N PRO A 350 -1.66 -2.47 4.31
CA PRO A 350 -0.86 -2.62 5.52
C PRO A 350 -1.68 -2.41 6.81
N VAL A 351 -2.68 -1.53 6.77
CA VAL A 351 -3.58 -1.30 7.92
C VAL A 351 -4.41 -2.54 8.22
N LEU A 352 -5.00 -3.18 7.18
CA LEU A 352 -5.79 -4.39 7.36
C LEU A 352 -4.94 -5.57 7.87
N VAL A 353 -3.75 -5.76 7.31
CA VAL A 353 -2.84 -6.81 7.74
C VAL A 353 -2.35 -6.57 9.17
N GLY A 354 -1.97 -5.34 9.51
CA GLY A 354 -1.57 -4.98 10.87
C GLY A 354 -2.71 -5.15 11.88
N TYR A 355 -3.94 -4.77 11.51
CA TYR A 355 -5.13 -5.01 12.32
C TYR A 355 -5.35 -6.52 12.57
N GLU A 356 -5.27 -7.34 11.52
CA GLU A 356 -5.47 -8.78 11.64
C GLU A 356 -4.43 -9.41 12.58
N ILE A 357 -3.14 -9.09 12.39
CA ILE A 357 -2.07 -9.58 13.26
C ILE A 357 -2.28 -9.14 14.72
N SER A 358 -2.57 -7.85 14.94
CA SER A 358 -2.74 -7.30 16.29
C SER A 358 -3.96 -7.87 17.00
N THR A 359 -5.06 -8.11 16.28
CA THR A 359 -6.31 -8.61 16.83
C THR A 359 -6.29 -10.12 17.04
N SER A 360 -5.95 -10.87 15.97
CA SER A 360 -6.13 -12.33 15.95
C SER A 360 -4.93 -13.08 16.53
N LEU A 361 -3.69 -12.57 16.34
CA LEU A 361 -2.49 -13.24 16.80
C LEU A 361 -2.01 -12.72 18.16
N LEU A 362 -1.99 -11.40 18.34
CA LEU A 362 -1.46 -10.78 19.56
C LEU A 362 -2.54 -10.48 20.60
N ARG A 363 -3.81 -10.38 20.19
CA ARG A 363 -4.95 -9.99 21.04
C ARG A 363 -4.72 -8.63 21.72
N ASP A 364 -4.00 -7.74 21.02
CA ASP A 364 -3.71 -6.37 21.47
C ASP A 364 -4.69 -5.39 20.79
N TYR A 365 -5.81 -5.16 21.48
CA TYR A 365 -6.89 -4.32 20.96
C TYR A 365 -6.54 -2.83 20.99
N ASP A 366 -5.65 -2.40 21.88
CA ASP A 366 -5.17 -1.01 21.91
C ASP A 366 -4.29 -0.73 20.68
N LEU A 367 -3.37 -1.64 20.36
CA LEU A 367 -2.58 -1.55 19.15
C LEU A 367 -3.47 -1.60 17.89
N SER A 368 -4.47 -2.50 17.88
CA SER A 368 -5.45 -2.61 16.78
C SER A 368 -6.21 -1.31 16.54
N SER A 369 -6.68 -0.65 17.61
CA SER A 369 -7.37 0.63 17.55
C SER A 369 -6.47 1.74 16.99
N ASN A 370 -5.21 1.79 17.39
CA ASN A 370 -4.22 2.75 16.89
C ASN A 370 -3.93 2.55 15.40
N ILE A 371 -3.74 1.30 14.96
CA ILE A 371 -3.51 0.95 13.56
C ILE A 371 -4.70 1.38 12.69
N LEU A 372 -5.93 1.05 13.10
CA LEU A 372 -7.14 1.47 12.41
C LEU A 372 -7.30 3.00 12.40
N GLY A 373 -6.87 3.66 13.48
CA GLY A 373 -6.82 5.12 13.58
C GLY A 373 -5.94 5.75 12.50
N VAL A 374 -4.81 5.14 12.16
CA VAL A 374 -3.96 5.60 11.04
C VAL A 374 -4.68 5.43 9.70
N GLY A 375 -5.30 4.27 9.46
CA GLY A 375 -6.06 4.01 8.25
C GLY A 375 -7.23 4.97 8.05
N LEU A 376 -7.95 5.28 9.13
CA LEU A 376 -9.10 6.21 9.10
C LEU A 376 -8.71 7.68 8.87
N LYS A 377 -7.42 8.06 8.96
CA LYS A 377 -6.97 9.38 8.51
C LYS A 377 -7.05 9.50 6.98
N SER A 378 -6.62 8.48 6.26
CA SER A 378 -6.62 8.44 4.79
C SER A 378 -7.96 7.98 4.20
N HIS A 379 -8.73 7.20 4.95
CA HIS A 379 -10.04 6.64 4.56
C HIS A 379 -11.09 6.93 5.63
N PRO A 380 -11.45 8.21 5.87
CA PRO A 380 -12.24 8.60 7.05
C PRO A 380 -13.64 7.96 7.11
N ASN A 381 -14.19 7.55 5.99
CA ASN A 381 -15.51 6.96 5.87
C ASN A 381 -15.45 5.52 5.32
N ASP A 382 -14.42 4.75 5.69
CA ASP A 382 -14.36 3.34 5.37
C ASP A 382 -15.20 2.55 6.38
N PRO A 383 -16.28 1.87 5.94
CA PRO A 383 -17.20 1.21 6.86
C PRO A 383 -16.56 0.07 7.64
N TRP A 384 -15.65 -0.71 7.00
CA TRP A 384 -14.97 -1.82 7.65
C TRP A 384 -14.04 -1.34 8.75
N MET A 385 -13.25 -0.30 8.48
CA MET A 385 -12.35 0.25 9.50
C MET A 385 -13.12 0.91 10.65
N LEU A 386 -14.21 1.61 10.38
CA LEU A 386 -15.06 2.19 11.43
C LEU A 386 -15.64 1.10 12.33
N ASN A 387 -16.27 0.08 11.74
CA ASN A 387 -16.84 -1.03 12.51
C ASN A 387 -15.76 -1.79 13.30
N ASN A 388 -14.63 -2.10 12.66
CA ASN A 388 -13.57 -2.84 13.32
C ASN A 388 -12.95 -2.04 14.47
N ARG A 389 -12.80 -0.70 14.34
CA ARG A 389 -12.31 0.13 15.43
C ARG A 389 -13.35 0.26 16.56
N ALA A 390 -14.63 0.36 16.22
CA ALA A 390 -15.70 0.30 17.21
C ALA A 390 -15.69 -1.03 17.98
N TYR A 391 -15.53 -2.14 17.28
CA TYR A 391 -15.42 -3.47 17.90
C TYR A 391 -14.24 -3.57 18.87
N VAL A 392 -13.03 -3.20 18.46
CA VAL A 392 -11.85 -3.32 19.33
C VAL A 392 -11.91 -2.32 20.50
N ASN A 393 -12.47 -1.12 20.30
CA ASN A 393 -12.70 -0.14 21.37
C ASN A 393 -13.73 -0.66 22.38
N ALA A 394 -14.83 -1.27 21.93
CA ALA A 394 -15.83 -1.88 22.82
C ALA A 394 -15.22 -3.06 23.60
N ARG A 395 -14.34 -3.87 22.97
CA ARG A 395 -13.60 -4.95 23.63
C ARG A 395 -12.71 -4.42 24.78
N ASN A 396 -12.14 -3.24 24.61
CA ASN A 396 -11.32 -2.54 25.62
C ASN A 396 -12.13 -1.65 26.57
N ASN A 397 -13.46 -1.71 26.53
CA ASN A 397 -14.37 -0.84 27.29
C ASN A 397 -14.21 0.67 27.00
N ASN A 398 -13.62 1.04 25.86
CA ASN A 398 -13.55 2.42 25.37
C ASN A 398 -14.86 2.80 24.64
N LEU A 399 -15.98 2.76 25.36
CA LEU A 399 -17.32 2.80 24.77
C LEU A 399 -17.61 4.10 24.04
N LYS A 400 -17.15 5.24 24.55
CA LYS A 400 -17.32 6.55 23.89
C LYS A 400 -16.73 6.60 22.47
N GLU A 401 -15.53 6.04 22.28
CA GLU A 401 -14.90 5.99 20.97
C GLU A 401 -15.58 4.94 20.07
N ALA A 402 -16.05 3.83 20.64
CA ALA A 402 -16.81 2.84 19.91
C ALA A 402 -18.13 3.41 19.36
N GLU A 403 -18.90 4.11 20.19
CA GLU A 403 -20.16 4.77 19.80
C GLU A 403 -19.95 5.83 18.73
N LYS A 404 -18.93 6.67 18.89
CA LYS A 404 -18.56 7.70 17.90
C LYS A 404 -18.23 7.10 16.53
N ASP A 405 -17.57 5.95 16.49
CA ASP A 405 -17.28 5.28 15.23
C ASP A 405 -18.54 4.65 14.63
N MET A 406 -19.44 4.12 15.45
CA MET A 406 -20.72 3.60 14.99
C MET A 406 -21.64 4.71 14.46
N GLU A 407 -21.70 5.87 15.12
CA GLU A 407 -22.41 7.05 14.61
C GLU A 407 -21.85 7.49 13.24
N ARG A 408 -20.52 7.53 13.09
CA ARG A 408 -19.90 7.83 11.79
C ARG A 408 -20.25 6.80 10.74
N LEU A 409 -20.31 5.52 11.09
CA LEU A 409 -20.70 4.44 10.21
C LEU A 409 -22.15 4.60 9.74
N GLU A 410 -23.04 5.02 10.61
CA GLU A 410 -24.46 5.27 10.27
C GLU A 410 -24.65 6.43 9.28
N HIS A 411 -23.79 7.45 9.38
CA HIS A 411 -23.80 8.59 8.45
C HIS A 411 -23.00 8.34 7.16
N CYS A 412 -22.41 7.14 6.98
CA CYS A 412 -21.73 6.80 5.74
C CYS A 412 -22.74 6.59 4.61
N ASN A 413 -22.68 7.44 3.57
CA ASN A 413 -23.53 7.34 2.38
C ASN A 413 -23.16 6.15 1.45
N LYS A 414 -22.47 5.14 1.93
CA LYS A 414 -22.10 3.96 1.17
C LYS A 414 -23.10 2.84 1.44
N GLU A 415 -23.54 2.22 0.39
CA GLU A 415 -24.29 0.97 0.48
C GLU A 415 -23.43 -0.09 1.17
N LEU A 416 -23.92 -0.63 2.29
CA LEU A 416 -23.21 -1.66 3.04
C LEU A 416 -23.45 -3.03 2.40
N SER A 417 -22.43 -3.86 2.32
CA SER A 417 -22.61 -5.27 1.97
C SER A 417 -23.40 -6.00 3.06
N GLU A 418 -24.05 -7.12 2.70
CA GLU A 418 -24.78 -7.95 3.66
C GLU A 418 -23.89 -8.32 4.86
N SER A 419 -22.66 -8.79 4.61
CA SER A 419 -21.69 -9.12 5.67
C SER A 419 -21.38 -7.93 6.58
N MET A 420 -21.28 -6.73 6.01
CA MET A 420 -20.98 -5.52 6.78
C MET A 420 -22.17 -5.14 7.68
N SER A 421 -23.39 -5.31 7.20
CA SER A 421 -24.61 -5.06 7.98
C SER A 421 -24.67 -6.00 9.19
N VAL A 422 -24.38 -7.29 8.99
CA VAL A 422 -24.30 -8.26 10.10
C VAL A 422 -23.21 -7.88 11.11
N CYS A 423 -22.01 -7.50 10.65
CA CYS A 423 -20.95 -7.06 11.55
C CYS A 423 -21.34 -5.81 12.36
N LYS A 424 -22.03 -4.86 11.73
CA LYS A 424 -22.56 -3.66 12.39
C LYS A 424 -23.55 -4.02 13.50
N GLU A 425 -24.52 -4.90 13.22
CA GLU A 425 -25.52 -5.39 14.19
C GLU A 425 -24.82 -6.09 15.37
N ALA A 426 -23.86 -6.97 15.10
CA ALA A 426 -23.08 -7.66 16.13
C ALA A 426 -22.26 -6.68 16.99
N THR A 427 -21.68 -5.63 16.40
CA THR A 427 -20.93 -4.61 17.14
C THR A 427 -21.84 -3.77 18.04
N HIS A 428 -23.06 -3.43 17.59
CA HIS A 428 -24.06 -2.81 18.46
C HIS A 428 -24.44 -3.73 19.63
N GLY A 429 -24.58 -5.04 19.39
CA GLY A 429 -24.82 -6.03 20.44
C GLY A 429 -23.70 -6.04 21.48
N LEU A 430 -22.45 -6.04 21.04
CA LEU A 430 -21.29 -5.95 21.94
C LEU A 430 -21.32 -4.67 22.79
N ILE A 431 -21.56 -3.51 22.18
CA ILE A 431 -21.61 -2.22 22.89
C ILE A 431 -22.73 -2.24 23.96
N ALA A 432 -23.92 -2.77 23.62
CA ALA A 432 -25.03 -2.90 24.57
C ALA A 432 -24.67 -3.78 25.78
N TYR A 433 -24.04 -4.96 25.56
CA TYR A 433 -23.54 -5.79 26.67
C TYR A 433 -22.55 -5.05 27.56
N ARG A 434 -21.66 -4.26 26.98
CA ARG A 434 -20.68 -3.48 27.71
C ARG A 434 -21.30 -2.33 28.51
N HIS A 435 -22.44 -1.80 28.07
CA HIS A 435 -23.30 -0.88 28.86
C HIS A 435 -24.16 -1.61 29.91
N LYS A 436 -23.99 -2.94 30.06
CA LYS A 436 -24.78 -3.77 30.97
C LYS A 436 -26.26 -3.93 30.55
N ASP A 437 -26.60 -3.60 29.34
CA ASP A 437 -27.91 -3.88 28.75
C ASP A 437 -27.86 -5.25 28.02
N ARG A 438 -28.05 -6.31 28.82
CA ARG A 438 -28.01 -7.68 28.32
C ARG A 438 -29.14 -7.97 27.34
N GLU A 439 -30.32 -7.44 27.61
CA GLU A 439 -31.52 -7.73 26.79
C GLU A 439 -31.34 -7.15 25.38
N MET A 440 -30.96 -5.90 25.28
CA MET A 440 -30.66 -5.26 24.00
C MET A 440 -29.47 -5.92 23.32
N GLY A 441 -28.39 -6.21 24.05
CA GLY A 441 -27.21 -6.87 23.51
C GLY A 441 -27.52 -8.20 22.86
N ARG A 442 -28.27 -9.06 23.56
CA ARG A 442 -28.70 -10.36 23.08
C ARG A 442 -29.59 -10.22 21.84
N LYS A 443 -30.57 -9.33 21.88
CA LYS A 443 -31.47 -9.05 20.75
C LYS A 443 -30.69 -8.65 19.48
N MET A 444 -29.71 -7.77 19.60
CA MET A 444 -28.88 -7.34 18.46
C MET A 444 -28.05 -8.49 17.88
N TYR A 445 -27.45 -9.33 18.71
CA TYR A 445 -26.72 -10.50 18.25
C TYR A 445 -27.63 -11.55 17.60
N GLU A 446 -28.83 -11.80 18.15
CA GLU A 446 -29.81 -12.71 17.55
C GLU A 446 -30.28 -12.21 16.18
N GLN A 447 -30.46 -10.89 16.01
CA GLN A 447 -30.74 -10.29 14.72
C GLN A 447 -29.56 -10.49 13.73
N ALA A 448 -28.32 -10.24 14.16
CA ALA A 448 -27.12 -10.48 13.36
C ALA A 448 -27.00 -11.94 12.91
N ILE A 449 -27.29 -12.90 13.80
CA ILE A 449 -27.26 -14.34 13.51
C ILE A 449 -28.34 -14.72 12.50
N LEU A 450 -29.56 -14.18 12.67
CA LEU A 450 -30.67 -14.41 11.75
C LEU A 450 -30.37 -13.83 10.38
N HIS A 451 -29.86 -12.59 10.32
CA HIS A 451 -29.46 -11.92 9.10
C HIS A 451 -28.34 -12.71 8.39
N ALA A 452 -27.30 -13.14 9.12
CA ALA A 452 -26.24 -13.98 8.58
C ALA A 452 -26.79 -15.28 7.95
N SER A 453 -27.80 -15.89 8.58
CA SER A 453 -28.42 -17.13 8.07
C SER A 453 -29.16 -16.94 6.74
N SER A 454 -29.55 -15.71 6.39
CA SER A 454 -30.23 -15.36 5.13
C SER A 454 -29.27 -14.95 3.99
N MET A 455 -27.99 -14.76 4.29
CA MET A 455 -26.98 -14.34 3.30
C MET A 455 -26.72 -15.45 2.26
N LYS A 456 -26.39 -15.04 1.04
CA LYS A 456 -26.04 -15.95 -0.06
C LYS A 456 -24.61 -16.47 0.01
N GLU A 457 -23.68 -15.64 0.47
CA GLU A 457 -22.25 -15.95 0.52
C GLU A 457 -21.72 -15.81 1.94
N ASN A 458 -20.78 -16.65 2.34
CA ASN A 458 -20.12 -16.65 3.67
C ASN A 458 -21.07 -16.68 4.88
N SER A 459 -22.31 -17.09 4.67
CA SER A 459 -23.38 -17.12 5.67
C SER A 459 -22.96 -17.87 6.93
N GLU A 460 -22.43 -19.08 6.78
CA GLU A 460 -22.05 -19.94 7.90
C GLU A 460 -20.90 -19.35 8.74
N GLU A 461 -19.86 -18.81 8.10
CA GLU A 461 -18.71 -18.21 8.78
C GLU A 461 -19.10 -16.99 9.62
N VAL A 462 -19.85 -16.05 9.01
CA VAL A 462 -20.31 -14.83 9.69
C VAL A 462 -21.27 -15.16 10.83
N LYS A 463 -22.16 -16.14 10.63
CA LYS A 463 -23.08 -16.65 11.65
C LYS A 463 -22.34 -17.21 12.85
N ILE A 464 -21.38 -18.13 12.62
CA ILE A 464 -20.60 -18.75 13.70
C ILE A 464 -19.81 -17.69 14.47
N LYS A 465 -19.21 -16.72 13.76
CA LYS A 465 -18.49 -15.60 14.38
C LYS A 465 -19.38 -14.77 15.30
N ALA A 466 -20.60 -14.46 14.86
CA ALA A 466 -21.60 -13.74 15.68
C ALA A 466 -22.02 -14.56 16.90
N GLN A 467 -22.24 -15.88 16.74
CA GLN A 467 -22.60 -16.79 17.83
C GLN A 467 -21.50 -16.87 18.90
N ILE A 468 -20.22 -17.04 18.49
CA ILE A 468 -19.10 -17.09 19.43
C ILE A 468 -19.02 -15.79 20.23
N ASN A 469 -19.14 -14.63 19.56
CA ASN A 469 -19.07 -13.34 20.24
C ASN A 469 -20.25 -13.12 21.20
N MET A 470 -21.47 -13.52 20.82
CA MET A 470 -22.64 -13.46 21.68
C MET A 470 -22.46 -14.32 22.95
N LEU A 471 -22.08 -15.59 22.77
CA LEU A 471 -21.85 -16.51 23.89
C LEU A 471 -20.73 -16.04 24.82
N ARG A 472 -19.68 -15.44 24.25
CA ARG A 472 -18.63 -14.80 25.02
C ARG A 472 -19.18 -13.68 25.92
N GLU A 473 -19.99 -12.76 25.39
CA GLU A 473 -20.55 -11.67 26.17
C GLU A 473 -21.53 -12.20 27.23
N GLU A 474 -22.32 -13.23 26.94
CA GLU A 474 -23.15 -13.93 27.92
C GLU A 474 -22.32 -14.52 29.09
N LEU A 475 -21.18 -15.15 28.77
CA LEU A 475 -20.27 -15.66 29.78
C LEU A 475 -19.63 -14.54 30.61
N ILE A 476 -19.19 -13.47 29.99
CA ILE A 476 -18.63 -12.30 30.69
C ILE A 476 -19.67 -11.65 31.60
N PHE A 477 -20.90 -11.46 31.10
CA PHE A 477 -22.00 -10.82 31.85
C PHE A 477 -22.37 -11.61 33.10
N SER A 478 -22.36 -12.94 33.00
CA SER A 478 -22.64 -13.86 34.11
C SER A 478 -21.40 -14.15 35.00
N ASN A 479 -20.31 -13.44 34.81
CA ASN A 479 -19.02 -13.73 35.43
C ASN A 479 -18.59 -15.20 35.25
N TYR A 480 -18.81 -15.74 34.02
CA TYR A 480 -18.52 -17.10 33.58
C TYR A 480 -19.32 -18.20 34.31
N GLN A 481 -20.43 -17.88 34.92
CA GLN A 481 -21.30 -18.85 35.63
C GLN A 481 -22.46 -19.38 34.76
N ASN A 482 -22.62 -18.89 33.51
CA ASN A 482 -23.68 -19.34 32.62
C ASN A 482 -23.30 -20.69 31.95
N SER A 483 -23.69 -21.79 32.60
CA SER A 483 -23.42 -23.15 32.09
C SER A 483 -24.09 -23.46 30.75
N SER A 484 -25.23 -22.85 30.45
CA SER A 484 -25.90 -23.02 29.14
C SER A 484 -25.08 -22.40 28.01
N ALA A 485 -24.60 -21.16 28.19
CA ALA A 485 -23.76 -20.49 27.21
C ALA A 485 -22.43 -21.23 26.99
N LEU A 486 -21.87 -21.80 28.06
CA LEU A 486 -20.65 -22.61 27.95
C LEU A 486 -20.89 -23.88 27.14
N MET A 487 -21.97 -24.60 27.45
CA MET A 487 -22.34 -25.82 26.73
C MET A 487 -22.62 -25.56 25.25
N GLU A 488 -23.32 -24.46 24.93
CA GLU A 488 -23.56 -24.06 23.56
C GLU A 488 -22.24 -23.76 22.81
N LEU A 489 -21.29 -23.06 23.47
CA LEU A 489 -19.99 -22.75 22.90
C LEU A 489 -19.14 -24.01 22.64
N GLU A 490 -19.19 -25.00 23.54
CA GLU A 490 -18.50 -26.28 23.40
C GLU A 490 -19.10 -27.12 22.26
N GLN A 491 -20.42 -27.12 22.12
CA GLN A 491 -21.14 -27.88 21.10
C GLN A 491 -21.16 -27.22 19.73
N LEU A 492 -20.69 -25.96 19.62
CA LEU A 492 -20.69 -25.23 18.37
C LEU A 492 -19.81 -25.92 17.32
N VAL A 493 -20.43 -26.38 16.24
CA VAL A 493 -19.72 -27.03 15.13
C VAL A 493 -18.99 -25.97 14.31
N ILE A 494 -17.69 -26.05 14.28
CA ILE A 494 -16.82 -25.16 13.48
C ILE A 494 -16.08 -26.01 12.45
N PRO A 495 -16.20 -25.68 11.14
CA PRO A 495 -15.43 -26.37 10.12
C PRO A 495 -13.92 -26.31 10.41
N THR A 496 -13.22 -27.42 10.29
CA THR A 496 -11.80 -27.54 10.67
C THR A 496 -10.88 -26.69 9.82
N GLU A 497 -11.28 -26.38 8.59
CA GLU A 497 -10.58 -25.47 7.69
C GLU A 497 -10.71 -23.99 8.09
N LYS A 498 -11.68 -23.64 8.96
CA LYS A 498 -11.90 -22.27 9.46
C LYS A 498 -11.13 -22.04 10.77
N ILE A 499 -9.81 -22.06 10.66
CA ILE A 499 -8.88 -21.92 11.79
C ILE A 499 -9.13 -20.64 12.60
N GLU A 500 -9.51 -19.54 11.95
CA GLU A 500 -9.82 -18.27 12.62
C GLU A 500 -10.98 -18.39 13.63
N LEU A 501 -12.04 -19.12 13.27
CA LEU A 501 -13.18 -19.35 14.16
C LEU A 501 -12.82 -20.26 15.33
N VAL A 502 -12.00 -21.28 15.08
CA VAL A 502 -11.46 -22.16 16.12
C VAL A 502 -10.63 -21.35 17.13
N ASN A 503 -9.81 -20.44 16.62
CA ASN A 503 -8.99 -19.56 17.45
C ASN A 503 -9.83 -18.59 18.27
N LEU A 504 -10.85 -18.00 17.66
CA LEU A 504 -11.79 -17.10 18.35
C LEU A 504 -12.51 -17.83 19.50
N ARG A 505 -12.98 -19.07 19.28
CA ARG A 505 -13.57 -19.90 20.34
C ARG A 505 -12.55 -20.22 21.45
N ASN A 506 -11.34 -20.60 21.09
CA ASN A 506 -10.29 -20.92 22.04
C ASN A 506 -9.89 -19.70 22.89
N GLU A 507 -9.96 -18.50 22.31
CA GLU A 507 -9.76 -17.25 23.05
C GLU A 507 -10.73 -17.12 24.23
N VAL A 508 -12.01 -17.45 24.02
CA VAL A 508 -13.02 -17.41 25.09
C VAL A 508 -12.68 -18.38 26.22
N PHE A 509 -12.26 -19.61 25.87
CA PHE A 509 -11.83 -20.58 26.87
C PHE A 509 -10.56 -20.14 27.63
N ASP A 510 -9.61 -19.50 26.96
CA ASP A 510 -8.41 -18.96 27.59
C ASP A 510 -8.73 -17.80 28.55
N GLU A 511 -9.71 -16.95 28.22
CA GLU A 511 -10.20 -15.90 29.10
C GLU A 511 -10.84 -16.47 30.37
N MET A 512 -11.62 -17.54 30.24
CA MET A 512 -12.21 -18.24 31.39
C MET A 512 -11.18 -18.82 32.35
N LYS A 513 -10.06 -19.36 31.84
CA LYS A 513 -8.99 -19.96 32.65
C LYS A 513 -8.19 -18.92 33.46
N LYS A 514 -8.24 -17.66 33.07
CA LYS A 514 -7.48 -16.57 33.71
C LYS A 514 -8.25 -15.92 34.88
N LYS A 515 -9.50 -16.27 35.05
CA LYS A 515 -10.39 -15.80 36.13
C LYS A 515 -10.72 -16.90 37.14
#